data_ae96d56d29fd7f65bb0510d32519b019
#
_entry.id   ae96d56d29fd7f65bb0510d32519b019
#
_cell.length_a   1.000
_cell.length_b   1.000
_cell.length_c   1.000
_cell.angle_alpha   90.00
_cell.angle_beta   90.00
_cell.angle_gamma   90.00
#
_symmetry.space_group_name_H-M   'P 1'
#
loop_
_entity.id
_entity.type
_entity.pdbx_description
1 polymer ?
#
loop_
_entity_poly.entity_id
_entity_poly.type
_entity_poly.pdbx_seq_one_letter_code
_entity_poly.pdbx_strand_id
1 'polypeptide(L)'
;KEFGFDGVVVSDWGAVKHRAKSLKAGIDLAMPYSADYGKQLADWYEKGLIDEGDLDRSVGRLRELAEKYRSAVSRRRVTMTEEQKHELAVRAAEESAVLLKNDDDILPVCKDKKIAVIGGFAENPEFQGGGSSRVNAKVSQSLCDCLKNLGFNVDFALGYMIRYNILTPFGIRYAVETAAKNDCAVVCVGNTWLTEKEETDRFSLKLNSAAEDLILDVAQVNPNVIVVIYAGSAVDVSAFEGKVKAILYMGYCGEGANEAAADLISGRVSPCGKLAETFPKSLEDTATADRRGNGYSERYPEGVLVGYKYYEYSGIAPAYPFGYGLSYTCLLYTSPSPRDRTR
;
A
#
# COMPACT_ATOMS: atom_id res chain seq x y z
N LYS A 1 3.40 -6.41 31.68
CA LYS A 1 3.88 -6.52 33.08
C LYS A 1 5.38 -6.81 33.12
N GLU A 2 5.83 -7.88 32.50
CA GLU A 2 7.26 -8.27 32.46
C GLU A 2 8.13 -7.21 31.77
N PHE A 3 7.60 -6.54 30.76
CA PHE A 3 8.30 -5.48 30.02
C PHE A 3 8.09 -4.06 30.59
N GLY A 4 7.50 -3.93 31.77
CA GLY A 4 7.28 -2.63 32.44
C GLY A 4 6.18 -1.77 31.80
N PHE A 5 5.36 -2.32 30.89
CA PHE A 5 4.23 -1.58 30.29
C PHE A 5 3.08 -1.48 31.30
N ASP A 6 2.67 -0.25 31.62
CA ASP A 6 1.64 0.11 32.60
C ASP A 6 0.33 0.63 31.98
N GLY A 7 0.31 0.83 30.68
CA GLY A 7 -0.86 1.30 29.94
C GLY A 7 -1.94 0.23 29.74
N VAL A 8 -3.02 0.60 29.05
CA VAL A 8 -4.14 -0.28 28.69
C VAL A 8 -3.74 -1.23 27.57
N VAL A 9 -3.99 -2.53 27.77
CA VAL A 9 -3.85 -3.56 26.74
C VAL A 9 -5.21 -3.88 26.17
N VAL A 10 -5.37 -3.63 24.86
CA VAL A 10 -6.58 -3.90 24.10
C VAL A 10 -6.37 -5.14 23.23
N SER A 11 -7.36 -6.03 23.17
CA SER A 11 -7.28 -7.18 22.26
C SER A 11 -7.43 -6.76 20.80
N ASP A 12 -6.92 -7.56 19.91
CA ASP A 12 -7.40 -7.56 18.53
C ASP A 12 -8.87 -7.97 18.44
N TRP A 13 -9.52 -7.61 17.35
CA TRP A 13 -10.95 -7.81 17.11
C TRP A 13 -11.28 -9.30 16.98
N GLY A 14 -12.10 -9.82 17.90
CA GLY A 14 -12.48 -11.24 17.93
C GLY A 14 -11.40 -12.20 18.49
N ALA A 15 -10.24 -11.72 18.89
CA ALA A 15 -9.12 -12.56 19.37
C ALA A 15 -9.35 -13.18 20.74
N VAL A 16 -10.19 -12.59 21.59
CA VAL A 16 -10.46 -13.09 22.95
C VAL A 16 -11.40 -14.30 22.90
N LYS A 17 -10.86 -15.47 23.21
CA LYS A 17 -11.63 -16.71 23.29
C LYS A 17 -12.24 -16.94 24.70
N HIS A 18 -11.61 -16.39 25.74
CA HIS A 18 -12.07 -16.53 27.13
C HIS A 18 -11.70 -15.28 27.93
N ARG A 19 -12.70 -14.46 28.27
CA ARG A 19 -12.49 -13.13 28.84
C ARG A 19 -11.74 -13.16 30.20
N ALA A 20 -12.10 -14.07 31.08
CA ALA A 20 -11.50 -14.13 32.41
C ALA A 20 -10.02 -14.55 32.34
N LYS A 21 -9.65 -15.51 31.49
CA LYS A 21 -8.23 -15.85 31.24
C LYS A 21 -7.45 -14.67 30.69
N SER A 22 -8.05 -13.96 29.76
CA SER A 22 -7.41 -12.78 29.14
C SER A 22 -7.22 -11.66 30.13
N LEU A 23 -8.20 -11.40 31.02
CA LEU A 23 -8.07 -10.43 32.11
C LEU A 23 -6.91 -10.78 33.04
N LYS A 24 -6.84 -12.04 33.48
CA LYS A 24 -5.76 -12.52 34.39
C LYS A 24 -4.38 -12.39 33.70
N ALA A 25 -4.31 -12.61 32.40
CA ALA A 25 -3.10 -12.40 31.59
C ALA A 25 -2.74 -10.92 31.38
N GLY A 26 -3.67 -9.99 31.67
CA GLY A 26 -3.42 -8.54 31.62
C GLY A 26 -4.05 -7.81 30.43
N ILE A 27 -4.96 -8.43 29.68
CA ILE A 27 -5.78 -7.75 28.66
C ILE A 27 -6.90 -6.99 29.38
N ASP A 28 -6.88 -5.67 29.27
CA ASP A 28 -7.80 -4.79 29.98
C ASP A 28 -9.12 -4.63 29.20
N LEU A 29 -9.06 -4.50 27.87
CA LEU A 29 -10.22 -4.32 27.01
C LEU A 29 -10.28 -5.40 25.93
N ALA A 30 -11.38 -6.13 25.89
CA ALA A 30 -11.66 -7.13 24.86
C ALA A 30 -12.59 -6.57 23.79
N MET A 31 -12.21 -6.69 22.55
CA MET A 31 -12.93 -6.20 21.38
C MET A 31 -13.34 -7.36 20.46
N PRO A 32 -14.55 -7.32 19.83
CA PRO A 32 -15.68 -6.46 20.19
C PRO A 32 -16.32 -6.87 21.51
N TYR A 33 -17.27 -6.10 22.01
CA TYR A 33 -18.05 -6.49 23.18
C TYR A 33 -18.85 -7.79 22.92
N SER A 34 -18.89 -8.64 23.94
CA SER A 34 -19.75 -9.83 23.95
C SER A 34 -20.47 -9.93 25.31
N ALA A 35 -21.77 -10.21 25.29
CA ALA A 35 -22.57 -10.41 26.50
C ALA A 35 -22.06 -11.61 27.36
N ASP A 36 -21.41 -12.59 26.72
CA ASP A 36 -20.85 -13.76 27.42
C ASP A 36 -19.59 -13.41 28.23
N TYR A 37 -18.93 -12.30 27.94
CA TYR A 37 -17.74 -11.88 28.70
C TYR A 37 -18.08 -11.56 30.16
N GLY A 38 -19.22 -10.90 30.40
CA GLY A 38 -19.69 -10.64 31.76
C GLY A 38 -19.97 -11.93 32.55
N LYS A 39 -20.62 -12.90 31.90
CA LYS A 39 -20.89 -14.22 32.52
C LYS A 39 -19.59 -14.98 32.83
N GLN A 40 -18.63 -14.97 31.93
CA GLN A 40 -17.32 -15.61 32.16
C GLN A 40 -16.55 -14.98 33.33
N LEU A 41 -16.61 -13.65 33.45
CA LEU A 41 -15.99 -12.95 34.57
C LEU A 41 -16.66 -13.28 35.90
N ALA A 42 -18.01 -13.25 35.96
CA ALA A 42 -18.76 -13.59 37.17
C ALA A 42 -18.51 -15.04 37.62
N ASP A 43 -18.59 -16.00 36.70
CA ASP A 43 -18.32 -17.42 36.99
C ASP A 43 -16.90 -17.66 37.55
N TRP A 44 -15.89 -16.97 36.99
CA TRP A 44 -14.53 -17.09 37.45
C TRP A 44 -14.27 -16.38 38.80
N TYR A 45 -14.96 -15.27 39.03
CA TYR A 45 -14.91 -14.57 40.32
C TYR A 45 -15.53 -15.44 41.43
N GLU A 46 -16.72 -16.00 41.21
CA GLU A 46 -17.38 -16.90 42.14
C GLU A 46 -16.55 -18.15 42.49
N LYS A 47 -15.77 -18.65 41.51
CA LYS A 47 -14.86 -19.78 41.70
C LYS A 47 -13.50 -19.39 42.31
N GLY A 48 -13.27 -18.12 42.61
CA GLY A 48 -12.00 -17.62 43.12
C GLY A 48 -10.82 -17.72 42.16
N LEU A 49 -11.09 -17.84 40.84
CA LEU A 49 -10.07 -17.94 39.79
C LEU A 49 -9.54 -16.57 39.34
N ILE A 50 -10.33 -15.52 39.53
CA ILE A 50 -9.95 -14.11 39.49
C ILE A 50 -10.42 -13.43 40.73
N ASP A 51 -9.76 -12.36 41.15
CA ASP A 51 -10.09 -11.59 42.35
C ASP A 51 -10.44 -10.12 42.02
N GLU A 52 -10.87 -9.37 43.04
CA GLU A 52 -11.15 -7.93 42.90
C GLU A 52 -9.92 -7.15 42.38
N GLY A 53 -8.74 -7.53 42.82
CA GLY A 53 -7.49 -6.90 42.38
C GLY A 53 -7.22 -7.07 40.86
N ASP A 54 -7.65 -8.19 40.24
CA ASP A 54 -7.57 -8.39 38.82
C ASP A 54 -8.50 -7.43 38.08
N LEU A 55 -9.71 -7.23 38.60
CA LEU A 55 -10.71 -6.30 38.04
C LEU A 55 -10.30 -4.85 38.23
N ASP A 56 -9.91 -4.48 39.46
CA ASP A 56 -9.54 -3.11 39.80
C ASP A 56 -8.32 -2.62 39.06
N ARG A 57 -7.32 -3.47 38.80
CA ARG A 57 -6.17 -3.13 37.96
C ARG A 57 -6.60 -2.78 36.53
N SER A 58 -7.49 -3.55 35.95
CA SER A 58 -7.98 -3.32 34.58
C SER A 58 -8.83 -2.06 34.49
N VAL A 59 -9.79 -1.91 35.42
CA VAL A 59 -10.65 -0.72 35.51
C VAL A 59 -9.84 0.54 35.79
N GLY A 60 -8.85 0.44 36.69
CA GLY A 60 -7.94 1.54 37.02
C GLY A 60 -7.20 2.08 35.80
N ARG A 61 -6.63 1.20 34.98
CA ARG A 61 -5.94 1.59 33.74
C ARG A 61 -6.86 2.23 32.72
N LEU A 62 -8.06 1.68 32.53
CA LEU A 62 -9.06 2.25 31.62
C LEU A 62 -9.52 3.63 32.10
N ARG A 63 -9.72 3.80 33.41
CA ARG A 63 -10.07 5.08 34.01
C ARG A 63 -8.94 6.10 33.83
N GLU A 64 -7.71 5.73 34.11
CA GLU A 64 -6.54 6.58 33.92
C GLU A 64 -6.39 7.04 32.45
N LEU A 65 -6.56 6.11 31.49
CA LEU A 65 -6.56 6.44 30.08
C LEU A 65 -7.65 7.46 29.73
N ALA A 66 -8.88 7.26 30.25
CA ALA A 66 -9.99 8.19 30.03
C ALA A 66 -9.72 9.58 30.62
N GLU A 67 -9.09 9.65 31.81
CA GLU A 67 -8.71 10.91 32.44
C GLU A 67 -7.60 11.63 31.65
N LYS A 68 -6.57 10.91 31.21
CA LYS A 68 -5.52 11.42 30.32
C LYS A 68 -6.11 11.96 29.02
N TYR A 69 -7.05 11.25 28.39
CA TYR A 69 -7.72 11.69 27.19
C TYR A 69 -8.52 12.98 27.42
N ARG A 70 -9.35 13.05 28.48
CA ARG A 70 -10.11 14.26 28.82
C ARG A 70 -9.22 15.48 29.01
N SER A 71 -8.11 15.32 29.71
CA SER A 71 -7.16 16.41 29.93
C SER A 71 -6.41 16.80 28.66
N ALA A 72 -6.12 15.87 27.76
CA ALA A 72 -5.47 16.15 26.48
C ALA A 72 -6.40 16.88 25.51
N VAL A 73 -7.66 16.45 25.39
CA VAL A 73 -8.66 17.09 24.48
C VAL A 73 -8.94 18.53 24.86
N SER A 74 -8.85 18.88 26.15
CA SER A 74 -9.04 20.28 26.60
C SER A 74 -7.86 21.19 26.23
N ARG A 75 -6.69 20.64 25.89
CA ARG A 75 -5.46 21.45 25.74
C ARG A 75 -5.17 21.93 24.31
N ARG A 76 -5.58 21.24 23.27
CA ARG A 76 -5.34 21.66 21.88
C ARG A 76 -6.19 20.88 20.88
N ARG A 77 -7.09 21.56 20.18
CA ARG A 77 -7.65 21.03 18.92
C ARG A 77 -6.89 21.68 17.77
N VAL A 78 -6.10 20.91 17.05
CA VAL A 78 -5.69 21.29 15.71
C VAL A 78 -6.88 20.95 14.82
N THR A 79 -7.60 21.96 14.37
CA THR A 79 -8.66 21.78 13.37
C THR A 79 -8.07 22.04 12.00
N MET A 80 -7.97 21.01 11.18
CA MET A 80 -7.69 21.12 9.76
C MET A 80 -9.02 21.21 9.00
N THR A 81 -9.08 22.05 7.97
CA THR A 81 -10.18 22.00 7.01
C THR A 81 -10.12 20.71 6.19
N GLU A 82 -11.19 20.38 5.48
CA GLU A 82 -11.18 19.18 4.62
C GLU A 82 -10.17 19.35 3.48
N GLU A 83 -10.03 20.54 2.95
CA GLU A 83 -9.04 20.88 1.93
C GLU A 83 -7.61 20.65 2.44
N GLN A 84 -7.29 21.11 3.65
CA GLN A 84 -5.98 20.90 4.27
C GLN A 84 -5.68 19.42 4.52
N LYS A 85 -6.70 18.61 4.86
CA LYS A 85 -6.55 17.17 5.03
C LYS A 85 -6.28 16.50 3.69
N HIS A 86 -7.00 16.92 2.65
CA HIS A 86 -6.81 16.41 1.31
C HIS A 86 -5.42 16.77 0.76
N GLU A 87 -4.98 18.03 0.89
CA GLU A 87 -3.62 18.46 0.52
C GLU A 87 -2.54 17.64 1.23
N LEU A 88 -2.76 17.32 2.52
CA LEU A 88 -1.85 16.47 3.27
C LEU A 88 -1.84 15.02 2.73
N ALA A 89 -3.01 14.49 2.32
CA ALA A 89 -3.11 13.17 1.71
C ALA A 89 -2.39 13.11 0.35
N VAL A 90 -2.56 14.14 -0.49
CA VAL A 90 -1.84 14.26 -1.77
C VAL A 90 -0.32 14.28 -1.52
N ARG A 91 0.15 15.13 -0.62
CA ARG A 91 1.58 15.21 -0.29
C ARG A 91 2.13 13.89 0.25
N ALA A 92 1.37 13.20 1.10
CA ALA A 92 1.78 11.88 1.60
C ALA A 92 1.89 10.85 0.46
N ALA A 93 0.99 10.90 -0.52
CA ALA A 93 1.03 10.07 -1.71
C ALA A 93 2.25 10.39 -2.61
N GLU A 94 2.55 11.66 -2.82
CA GLU A 94 3.73 12.12 -3.57
C GLU A 94 5.04 11.62 -2.94
N GLU A 95 5.16 11.76 -1.61
CA GLU A 95 6.35 11.37 -0.85
C GLU A 95 6.51 9.84 -0.72
N SER A 96 5.42 9.06 -0.86
CA SER A 96 5.44 7.60 -0.75
C SER A 96 5.57 6.86 -2.07
N ALA A 97 5.19 7.47 -3.19
CA ALA A 97 5.28 6.86 -4.51
C ALA A 97 6.73 6.58 -4.91
N VAL A 98 6.97 5.41 -5.51
CA VAL A 98 8.32 4.94 -5.85
C VAL A 98 8.49 4.84 -7.35
N LEU A 99 9.48 5.54 -7.89
CA LEU A 99 9.89 5.39 -9.28
C LEU A 99 10.81 4.17 -9.40
N LEU A 100 10.29 3.08 -9.99
CA LEU A 100 11.03 1.83 -10.14
C LEU A 100 11.90 1.81 -11.38
N LYS A 101 11.46 2.47 -12.45
CA LYS A 101 12.17 2.52 -13.73
C LYS A 101 11.93 3.85 -14.43
N ASN A 102 12.94 4.39 -15.12
CA ASN A 102 12.84 5.60 -15.93
C ASN A 102 13.91 5.61 -17.03
N ASP A 103 13.69 4.82 -18.08
CA ASP A 103 14.61 4.75 -19.22
C ASP A 103 14.45 5.99 -20.10
N ASP A 104 15.59 6.47 -20.62
CA ASP A 104 15.69 7.62 -21.49
C ASP A 104 15.06 8.91 -20.90
N ASP A 105 14.96 8.98 -19.57
CA ASP A 105 14.37 10.11 -18.83
C ASP A 105 12.99 10.49 -19.38
N ILE A 106 12.15 9.45 -19.69
CA ILE A 106 10.79 9.69 -20.22
C ILE A 106 9.91 10.43 -19.22
N LEU A 107 10.16 10.24 -17.94
CA LEU A 107 9.59 11.03 -16.84
C LEU A 107 10.62 12.06 -16.36
N PRO A 108 10.23 13.31 -16.12
CA PRO A 108 8.88 13.86 -16.29
C PRO A 108 8.48 14.08 -17.75
N VAL A 109 7.18 13.92 -18.04
CA VAL A 109 6.65 14.12 -19.40
C VAL A 109 6.65 15.60 -19.75
N CYS A 110 7.18 15.96 -20.93
CA CYS A 110 7.16 17.33 -21.42
C CYS A 110 5.73 17.79 -21.75
N LYS A 111 5.40 19.05 -21.49
CA LYS A 111 4.03 19.61 -21.63
C LYS A 111 3.50 19.65 -23.07
N ASP A 112 4.38 19.66 -24.05
CA ASP A 112 4.03 19.64 -25.48
C ASP A 112 3.59 18.27 -25.99
N LYS A 113 3.80 17.22 -25.18
CA LYS A 113 3.45 15.85 -25.51
C LYS A 113 1.96 15.58 -25.33
N LYS A 114 1.41 14.80 -26.25
CA LYS A 114 0.08 14.23 -26.12
C LYS A 114 0.16 12.90 -25.38
N ILE A 115 -0.70 12.74 -24.37
CA ILE A 115 -0.69 11.58 -23.47
C ILE A 115 -1.94 10.74 -23.70
N ALA A 116 -1.76 9.46 -24.03
CA ALA A 116 -2.82 8.46 -23.90
C ALA A 116 -2.86 7.95 -22.43
N VAL A 117 -3.89 8.26 -21.68
CA VAL A 117 -4.14 7.68 -20.37
C VAL A 117 -5.03 6.46 -20.52
N ILE A 118 -4.55 5.30 -20.11
CA ILE A 118 -5.18 4.02 -20.37
C ILE A 118 -5.36 3.25 -19.05
N GLY A 119 -6.54 2.66 -18.87
CA GLY A 119 -6.87 1.83 -17.72
C GLY A 119 -7.86 2.48 -16.77
N GLY A 120 -8.75 1.66 -16.21
CA GLY A 120 -9.80 2.14 -15.32
C GLY A 120 -9.29 2.67 -13.98
N PHE A 121 -8.07 2.29 -13.56
CA PHE A 121 -7.43 2.86 -12.37
C PHE A 121 -7.12 4.35 -12.53
N ALA A 122 -7.01 4.86 -13.76
CA ALA A 122 -6.87 6.29 -14.01
C ALA A 122 -8.12 7.09 -13.64
N GLU A 123 -9.32 6.49 -13.74
CA GLU A 123 -10.56 7.13 -13.30
C GLU A 123 -10.87 6.86 -11.84
N ASN A 124 -10.69 5.61 -11.42
CA ASN A 124 -11.01 5.15 -10.07
C ASN A 124 -9.83 4.35 -9.52
N PRO A 125 -8.83 5.01 -8.94
CA PRO A 125 -7.69 4.31 -8.37
C PRO A 125 -8.12 3.45 -7.19
N GLU A 126 -7.61 2.24 -7.11
CA GLU A 126 -7.68 1.49 -5.86
C GLU A 126 -6.59 2.04 -4.94
N PHE A 127 -6.98 2.83 -3.97
CA PHE A 127 -6.04 3.53 -3.07
C PHE A 127 -5.96 2.92 -1.68
N GLN A 128 -6.62 1.78 -1.48
CA GLN A 128 -6.70 1.06 -0.21
C GLN A 128 -7.02 -0.42 -0.43
N GLY A 129 -6.56 -1.26 0.48
CA GLY A 129 -6.94 -2.68 0.51
C GLY A 129 -8.37 -2.91 0.99
N GLY A 130 -8.82 -4.17 0.88
CA GLY A 130 -10.08 -4.62 1.47
C GLY A 130 -9.93 -4.90 2.97
N GLY A 131 -11.07 -5.03 3.68
CA GLY A 131 -11.12 -5.31 5.10
C GLY A 131 -11.19 -4.07 5.97
N SER A 132 -10.60 -4.14 7.16
CA SER A 132 -10.70 -3.11 8.20
C SER A 132 -9.95 -1.81 7.89
N SER A 133 -9.05 -1.81 6.91
CA SER A 133 -8.36 -0.60 6.42
C SER A 133 -9.26 0.34 5.60
N ARG A 134 -10.44 -0.11 5.20
CA ARG A 134 -11.30 0.61 4.28
C ARG A 134 -11.84 1.91 4.88
N VAL A 135 -11.62 3.03 4.18
CA VAL A 135 -12.16 4.35 4.49
C VAL A 135 -13.00 4.87 3.32
N ASN A 136 -13.90 5.81 3.60
CA ASN A 136 -14.70 6.48 2.58
C ASN A 136 -13.99 7.79 2.18
N ALA A 137 -13.37 7.79 1.01
CA ALA A 137 -12.78 9.00 0.44
C ALA A 137 -13.87 10.04 0.16
N LYS A 138 -13.58 11.29 0.43
CA LYS A 138 -14.47 12.42 0.13
C LYS A 138 -14.21 13.02 -1.24
N VAL A 139 -12.97 12.98 -1.66
CA VAL A 139 -12.49 13.51 -2.93
C VAL A 139 -11.71 12.40 -3.63
N SER A 140 -11.97 12.19 -4.91
CA SER A 140 -11.19 11.34 -5.78
C SER A 140 -11.28 11.92 -7.18
N GLN A 141 -10.18 12.41 -7.70
CA GLN A 141 -10.12 12.95 -9.05
C GLN A 141 -9.58 11.91 -10.04
N SER A 142 -9.99 11.99 -11.30
CA SER A 142 -9.39 11.16 -12.34
C SER A 142 -7.99 11.67 -12.68
N LEU A 143 -7.07 10.75 -13.02
CA LEU A 143 -5.74 11.13 -13.50
C LEU A 143 -5.83 12.00 -14.77
N CYS A 144 -6.84 11.73 -15.61
CA CYS A 144 -7.09 12.52 -16.81
C CYS A 144 -7.39 13.98 -16.49
N ASP A 145 -8.27 14.23 -15.51
CA ASP A 145 -8.61 15.60 -15.12
C ASP A 145 -7.43 16.28 -14.43
N CYS A 146 -6.70 15.57 -13.58
CA CYS A 146 -5.50 16.10 -12.95
C CYS A 146 -4.46 16.54 -14.00
N LEU A 147 -4.14 15.71 -14.99
CA LEU A 147 -3.20 16.05 -16.06
C LEU A 147 -3.71 17.20 -16.96
N LYS A 148 -5.01 17.22 -17.28
CA LYS A 148 -5.63 18.34 -18.03
C LYS A 148 -5.55 19.65 -17.26
N ASN A 149 -5.80 19.61 -15.95
CA ASN A 149 -5.66 20.79 -15.07
C ASN A 149 -4.21 21.31 -15.01
N LEU A 150 -3.23 20.41 -15.20
CA LEU A 150 -1.82 20.77 -15.35
C LEU A 150 -1.46 21.23 -16.77
N GLY A 151 -2.41 21.27 -17.72
CA GLY A 151 -2.25 21.79 -19.06
C GLY A 151 -1.78 20.76 -20.10
N PHE A 152 -1.87 19.46 -19.82
CA PHE A 152 -1.56 18.41 -20.80
C PHE A 152 -2.73 18.14 -21.73
N ASN A 153 -2.40 17.72 -22.95
CA ASN A 153 -3.36 17.17 -23.91
C ASN A 153 -3.50 15.66 -23.66
N VAL A 154 -4.70 15.23 -23.24
CA VAL A 154 -4.94 13.86 -22.75
C VAL A 154 -6.09 13.23 -23.49
N ASP A 155 -5.84 12.07 -24.10
CA ASP A 155 -6.85 11.13 -24.58
C ASP A 155 -7.01 9.97 -23.59
N PHE A 156 -8.24 9.47 -23.41
CA PHE A 156 -8.52 8.40 -22.46
C PHE A 156 -9.07 7.15 -23.14
N ALA A 157 -8.64 5.98 -22.64
CA ALA A 157 -9.20 4.68 -23.02
C ALA A 157 -9.26 3.73 -21.81
N LEU A 158 -10.40 3.08 -21.60
CA LEU A 158 -10.61 2.20 -20.44
C LEU A 158 -9.73 0.93 -20.47
N GLY A 159 -9.52 0.34 -21.66
CA GLY A 159 -8.75 -0.88 -21.83
C GLY A 159 -9.49 -2.14 -21.36
N TYR A 160 -9.56 -2.39 -20.06
CA TYR A 160 -10.25 -3.55 -19.48
C TYR A 160 -11.16 -3.15 -18.32
N MET A 161 -12.07 -4.07 -17.95
CA MET A 161 -12.98 -3.87 -16.83
C MET A 161 -12.34 -4.36 -15.53
N ILE A 162 -11.90 -3.44 -14.69
CA ILE A 162 -11.20 -3.73 -13.41
C ILE A 162 -11.98 -4.73 -12.55
N ARG A 163 -13.28 -4.47 -12.32
CA ARG A 163 -14.12 -5.27 -11.42
C ARG A 163 -14.18 -6.75 -11.77
N TYR A 164 -14.05 -7.06 -13.05
CA TYR A 164 -14.22 -8.44 -13.56
C TYR A 164 -12.91 -9.01 -14.11
N ASN A 165 -11.83 -8.22 -14.16
CA ASN A 165 -10.58 -8.59 -14.82
C ASN A 165 -10.79 -9.13 -16.23
N ILE A 166 -11.72 -8.53 -16.96
CA ILE A 166 -12.11 -8.98 -18.31
C ILE A 166 -11.63 -7.94 -19.33
N LEU A 167 -10.81 -8.43 -20.25
CA LEU A 167 -10.53 -7.73 -21.49
C LEU A 167 -11.78 -7.79 -22.39
N THR A 168 -12.23 -6.63 -22.83
CA THR A 168 -13.22 -6.60 -23.90
C THR A 168 -12.51 -6.32 -25.22
N PRO A 169 -12.79 -7.07 -26.31
CA PRO A 169 -12.12 -6.85 -27.59
C PRO A 169 -12.19 -5.39 -28.07
N PHE A 170 -13.30 -4.73 -27.83
CA PHE A 170 -13.46 -3.30 -28.13
C PHE A 170 -12.60 -2.41 -27.21
N GLY A 171 -12.49 -2.73 -25.93
CA GLY A 171 -11.71 -1.95 -24.97
C GLY A 171 -10.22 -1.96 -25.29
N ILE A 172 -9.66 -3.15 -25.56
CA ILE A 172 -8.26 -3.29 -25.96
C ILE A 172 -7.98 -2.56 -27.26
N ARG A 173 -8.78 -2.83 -28.29
CA ARG A 173 -8.59 -2.20 -29.60
C ARG A 173 -8.59 -0.68 -29.48
N TYR A 174 -9.55 -0.12 -28.75
CA TYR A 174 -9.63 1.32 -28.55
C TYR A 174 -8.43 1.85 -27.76
N ALA A 175 -7.94 1.13 -26.75
CA ALA A 175 -6.76 1.49 -25.99
C ALA A 175 -5.49 1.50 -26.87
N VAL A 176 -5.30 0.47 -27.69
CA VAL A 176 -4.18 0.36 -28.64
C VAL A 176 -4.24 1.48 -29.69
N GLU A 177 -5.41 1.75 -30.28
CA GLU A 177 -5.60 2.83 -31.22
C GLU A 177 -5.36 4.22 -30.59
N THR A 178 -5.74 4.40 -29.33
CA THR A 178 -5.47 5.62 -28.57
C THR A 178 -3.98 5.77 -28.30
N ALA A 179 -3.31 4.71 -27.85
CA ALA A 179 -1.86 4.73 -27.62
C ALA A 179 -1.07 5.07 -28.88
N ALA A 180 -1.45 4.50 -30.03
CA ALA A 180 -0.77 4.72 -31.32
C ALA A 180 -0.86 6.17 -31.83
N LYS A 181 -1.85 6.96 -31.37
CA LYS A 181 -2.09 8.35 -31.81
C LYS A 181 -1.44 9.39 -30.90
N ASN A 182 -0.84 8.97 -29.81
CA ASN A 182 -0.28 9.83 -28.78
C ASN A 182 1.24 9.67 -28.67
N ASP A 183 1.94 10.69 -28.20
CA ASP A 183 3.39 10.69 -28.07
C ASP A 183 3.88 9.72 -27.00
N CYS A 184 3.11 9.53 -25.94
CA CYS A 184 3.36 8.54 -24.89
C CYS A 184 2.05 7.96 -24.36
N ALA A 185 2.14 6.80 -23.72
CA ALA A 185 1.01 6.13 -23.08
C ALA A 185 1.28 5.90 -21.59
N VAL A 186 0.38 6.39 -20.74
CA VAL A 186 0.35 6.14 -19.30
C VAL A 186 -0.68 5.05 -19.03
N VAL A 187 -0.22 3.85 -18.72
CA VAL A 187 -1.08 2.68 -18.47
C VAL A 187 -1.24 2.47 -16.97
N CYS A 188 -2.46 2.69 -16.49
CA CYS A 188 -2.81 2.59 -15.06
C CYS A 188 -3.39 1.21 -14.76
N VAL A 189 -2.68 0.45 -13.95
CA VAL A 189 -3.00 -0.93 -13.57
C VAL A 189 -2.83 -1.13 -12.07
N GLY A 190 -3.26 -2.28 -11.57
CA GLY A 190 -3.08 -2.57 -10.15
C GLY A 190 -3.86 -3.78 -9.68
N ASN A 191 -3.85 -3.95 -8.38
CA ASN A 191 -4.64 -4.95 -7.68
C ASN A 191 -5.91 -4.31 -7.10
N THR A 192 -6.93 -5.13 -6.90
CA THR A 192 -8.19 -4.67 -6.32
C THR A 192 -8.36 -5.20 -4.91
N TRP A 193 -9.28 -4.63 -4.16
CA TRP A 193 -9.68 -5.13 -2.85
C TRP A 193 -10.12 -6.61 -2.85
N LEU A 194 -10.42 -7.19 -4.02
CA LEU A 194 -10.74 -8.62 -4.17
C LEU A 194 -9.49 -9.50 -4.06
N THR A 195 -8.34 -8.99 -4.48
CA THR A 195 -7.07 -9.71 -4.49
C THR A 195 -6.15 -9.32 -3.34
N GLU A 196 -6.27 -8.09 -2.83
CA GLU A 196 -5.50 -7.59 -1.69
C GLU A 196 -6.44 -7.15 -0.58
N LYS A 197 -6.69 -8.05 0.35
CA LYS A 197 -7.52 -7.81 1.53
C LYS A 197 -7.01 -8.61 2.72
N GLU A 198 -7.39 -8.15 3.90
CA GLU A 198 -7.20 -8.86 5.14
C GLU A 198 -7.82 -10.28 5.09
N GLU A 199 -7.23 -11.23 5.77
CA GLU A 199 -7.64 -12.64 5.87
C GLU A 199 -7.55 -13.46 4.57
N THR A 200 -6.94 -12.94 3.52
CA THR A 200 -6.83 -13.66 2.24
C THR A 200 -5.43 -13.49 1.64
N ASP A 201 -4.71 -14.60 1.51
CA ASP A 201 -3.39 -14.60 0.91
C ASP A 201 -3.46 -14.43 -0.61
N ARG A 202 -2.47 -13.72 -1.16
CA ARG A 202 -2.24 -13.68 -2.60
C ARG A 202 -1.59 -14.98 -3.05
N PHE A 203 -2.11 -15.56 -4.13
CA PHE A 203 -1.54 -16.76 -4.74
C PHE A 203 -0.46 -16.47 -5.79
N SER A 204 -0.33 -15.23 -6.19
CA SER A 204 0.62 -14.77 -7.20
C SER A 204 1.01 -13.31 -6.93
N LEU A 205 2.25 -12.97 -7.25
CA LEU A 205 2.73 -11.58 -7.25
C LEU A 205 2.42 -10.87 -8.58
N LYS A 206 1.99 -11.59 -9.62
CA LYS A 206 1.64 -11.00 -10.91
C LYS A 206 0.39 -10.13 -10.81
N LEU A 207 0.30 -9.16 -11.68
CA LEU A 207 -0.97 -8.51 -11.98
C LEU A 207 -1.93 -9.53 -12.61
N ASN A 208 -3.20 -9.18 -12.72
CA ASN A 208 -4.11 -10.01 -13.51
C ASN A 208 -3.69 -10.02 -14.98
N SER A 209 -3.99 -11.12 -15.69
CA SER A 209 -3.57 -11.29 -17.09
C SER A 209 -4.10 -10.18 -18.01
N ALA A 210 -5.31 -9.69 -17.74
CA ALA A 210 -5.89 -8.60 -18.53
C ALA A 210 -5.08 -7.30 -18.43
N ALA A 211 -4.49 -7.01 -17.29
CA ALA A 211 -3.62 -5.86 -17.10
C ALA A 211 -2.26 -6.05 -17.79
N GLU A 212 -1.67 -7.23 -17.67
CA GLU A 212 -0.40 -7.56 -18.33
C GLU A 212 -0.55 -7.54 -19.84
N ASP A 213 -1.60 -8.17 -20.40
CA ASP A 213 -1.90 -8.16 -21.83
C ASP A 213 -2.11 -6.74 -22.35
N LEU A 214 -2.87 -5.90 -21.64
CA LEU A 214 -3.07 -4.50 -22.00
C LEU A 214 -1.74 -3.73 -22.09
N ILE A 215 -0.85 -3.88 -21.10
CA ILE A 215 0.47 -3.22 -21.13
C ILE A 215 1.27 -3.68 -22.35
N LEU A 216 1.28 -4.98 -22.62
CA LEU A 216 2.05 -5.57 -23.73
C LEU A 216 1.49 -5.13 -25.09
N ASP A 217 0.17 -5.12 -25.27
CA ASP A 217 -0.47 -4.68 -26.51
C ASP A 217 -0.22 -3.19 -26.77
N VAL A 218 -0.29 -2.34 -25.75
CA VAL A 218 0.05 -0.93 -25.85
C VAL A 218 1.53 -0.74 -26.20
N ALA A 219 2.42 -1.51 -25.59
CA ALA A 219 3.86 -1.43 -25.85
C ALA A 219 4.26 -1.88 -27.27
N GLN A 220 3.41 -2.65 -27.96
CA GLN A 220 3.65 -3.00 -29.36
C GLN A 220 3.48 -1.82 -30.32
N VAL A 221 2.65 -0.85 -29.97
CA VAL A 221 2.29 0.28 -30.86
C VAL A 221 2.87 1.62 -30.40
N ASN A 222 3.24 1.74 -29.14
CA ASN A 222 3.86 2.95 -28.59
C ASN A 222 5.13 2.59 -27.80
N PRO A 223 6.32 3.06 -28.21
CA PRO A 223 7.57 2.77 -27.54
C PRO A 223 7.74 3.54 -26.22
N ASN A 224 6.90 4.55 -25.97
CA ASN A 224 6.98 5.45 -24.83
C ASN A 224 5.89 5.13 -23.80
N VAL A 225 5.95 3.92 -23.25
CA VAL A 225 4.97 3.46 -22.26
C VAL A 225 5.49 3.72 -20.84
N ILE A 226 4.63 4.34 -20.04
CA ILE A 226 4.78 4.58 -18.60
C ILE A 226 3.70 3.75 -17.91
N VAL A 227 4.09 2.85 -17.01
CA VAL A 227 3.14 2.06 -16.22
C VAL A 227 3.00 2.66 -14.84
N VAL A 228 1.77 2.94 -14.42
CA VAL A 228 1.44 3.39 -13.05
C VAL A 228 0.74 2.24 -12.35
N ILE A 229 1.32 1.76 -11.23
CA ILE A 229 0.86 0.58 -10.50
C ILE A 229 0.24 1.00 -9.18
N TYR A 230 -1.03 0.64 -8.97
CA TYR A 230 -1.75 0.76 -7.70
C TYR A 230 -1.88 -0.61 -7.05
N ALA A 231 -1.04 -0.89 -6.05
CA ALA A 231 -1.02 -2.18 -5.36
C ALA A 231 -0.47 -2.01 -3.94
N GLY A 232 -0.96 -2.77 -2.98
CA GLY A 232 -0.58 -2.64 -1.58
C GLY A 232 0.70 -3.39 -1.21
N SER A 233 1.20 -4.25 -2.10
CA SER A 233 2.39 -5.07 -1.89
C SER A 233 3.13 -5.34 -3.20
N ALA A 234 4.27 -6.03 -3.11
CA ALA A 234 5.14 -6.33 -4.25
C ALA A 234 4.38 -6.89 -5.46
N VAL A 235 4.74 -6.42 -6.65
CA VAL A 235 4.22 -6.87 -7.94
C VAL A 235 5.36 -7.43 -8.78
N ASP A 236 5.14 -8.62 -9.36
CA ASP A 236 6.04 -9.19 -10.37
C ASP A 236 5.83 -8.42 -11.68
N VAL A 237 6.82 -7.63 -12.06
CA VAL A 237 6.81 -6.80 -13.28
C VAL A 237 7.56 -7.46 -14.45
N SER A 238 8.07 -8.66 -14.28
CA SER A 238 8.96 -9.34 -15.24
C SER A 238 8.36 -9.49 -16.63
N ALA A 239 7.03 -9.61 -16.74
CA ALA A 239 6.34 -9.76 -18.01
C ALA A 239 6.47 -8.53 -18.92
N PHE A 240 6.55 -7.32 -18.35
CA PHE A 240 6.50 -6.07 -19.09
C PHE A 240 7.67 -5.10 -18.83
N GLU A 241 8.47 -5.30 -17.78
CA GLU A 241 9.54 -4.37 -17.39
C GLU A 241 10.49 -4.04 -18.58
N GLY A 242 10.87 -5.07 -19.36
CA GLY A 242 11.73 -4.91 -20.54
C GLY A 242 11.05 -4.29 -21.76
N LYS A 243 9.74 -4.00 -21.70
CA LYS A 243 8.94 -3.47 -22.81
C LYS A 243 8.45 -2.05 -22.61
N VAL A 244 8.60 -1.50 -21.40
CA VAL A 244 8.11 -0.18 -21.01
C VAL A 244 9.27 0.73 -20.59
N LYS A 245 9.09 2.04 -20.73
CA LYS A 245 10.14 3.03 -20.43
C LYS A 245 10.18 3.43 -18.97
N ALA A 246 9.02 3.52 -18.32
CA ALA A 246 8.97 3.87 -16.89
C ALA A 246 7.94 3.04 -16.14
N ILE A 247 8.21 2.85 -14.85
CA ILE A 247 7.31 2.19 -13.90
C ILE A 247 7.25 3.04 -12.64
N LEU A 248 6.06 3.57 -12.33
CA LEU A 248 5.76 4.33 -11.13
C LEU A 248 4.84 3.49 -10.24
N TYR A 249 5.33 3.10 -9.08
CA TYR A 249 4.58 2.34 -8.08
C TYR A 249 3.98 3.30 -7.05
N MET A 250 2.65 3.40 -7.03
CA MET A 250 1.94 4.30 -6.13
C MET A 250 1.66 3.70 -4.75
N GLY A 251 1.61 2.37 -4.65
CA GLY A 251 1.13 1.74 -3.43
C GLY A 251 -0.37 1.96 -3.21
N TYR A 252 -0.83 1.82 -1.97
CA TYR A 252 -2.14 2.28 -1.51
C TYR A 252 -1.98 3.59 -0.75
N CYS A 253 -1.99 4.69 -1.48
CA CYS A 253 -1.59 6.00 -0.98
C CYS A 253 -2.75 6.95 -0.64
N GLY A 254 -3.97 6.43 -0.53
CA GLY A 254 -5.13 7.22 -0.10
C GLY A 254 -5.81 8.03 -1.22
N GLU A 255 -6.71 8.92 -0.83
CA GLU A 255 -7.62 9.61 -1.76
C GLU A 255 -6.91 10.56 -2.76
N GLY A 256 -5.70 11.03 -2.44
CA GLY A 256 -4.90 11.89 -3.31
C GLY A 256 -4.06 11.16 -4.37
N ALA A 257 -4.31 9.86 -4.60
CA ALA A 257 -3.48 8.99 -5.44
C ALA A 257 -3.27 9.51 -6.87
N ASN A 258 -4.33 9.91 -7.56
CA ASN A 258 -4.25 10.37 -8.95
C ASN A 258 -3.69 11.79 -9.09
N GLU A 259 -3.93 12.66 -8.11
CA GLU A 259 -3.31 14.00 -8.06
C GLU A 259 -1.80 13.87 -7.90
N ALA A 260 -1.36 13.05 -6.94
CA ALA A 260 0.06 12.76 -6.74
C ALA A 260 0.69 12.12 -7.99
N ALA A 261 0.02 11.15 -8.64
CA ALA A 261 0.51 10.56 -9.88
C ALA A 261 0.68 11.61 -10.98
N ALA A 262 -0.27 12.55 -11.13
CA ALA A 262 -0.19 13.63 -12.10
C ALA A 262 0.97 14.59 -11.80
N ASP A 263 1.19 14.95 -10.53
CA ASP A 263 2.28 15.82 -10.11
C ASP A 263 3.66 15.16 -10.35
N LEU A 264 3.77 13.86 -10.10
CA LEU A 264 4.97 13.08 -10.42
C LEU A 264 5.19 12.97 -11.94
N ILE A 265 4.17 12.58 -12.71
CA ILE A 265 4.27 12.44 -14.18
C ILE A 265 4.66 13.76 -14.84
N SER A 266 4.11 14.87 -14.37
CA SER A 266 4.40 16.21 -14.90
C SER A 266 5.74 16.80 -14.46
N GLY A 267 6.41 16.20 -13.48
CA GLY A 267 7.62 16.75 -12.86
C GLY A 267 7.39 17.95 -11.95
N ARG A 268 6.16 18.23 -11.57
CA ARG A 268 5.83 19.24 -10.56
C ARG A 268 6.43 18.85 -9.21
N VAL A 269 6.46 17.54 -8.94
CA VAL A 269 7.14 16.92 -7.81
C VAL A 269 8.11 15.86 -8.31
N SER A 270 9.31 15.80 -7.75
CA SER A 270 10.27 14.73 -8.04
C SER A 270 10.02 13.54 -7.12
N PRO A 271 9.96 12.30 -7.63
CA PRO A 271 9.77 11.12 -6.79
C PRO A 271 10.91 10.98 -5.78
N CYS A 272 10.55 10.72 -4.53
CA CYS A 272 11.50 10.54 -3.43
C CYS A 272 11.23 9.29 -2.58
N GLY A 273 10.08 8.63 -2.79
CA GLY A 273 9.71 7.41 -2.10
C GLY A 273 10.70 6.28 -2.32
N LYS A 274 10.78 5.39 -1.34
CA LYS A 274 11.64 4.21 -1.34
C LYS A 274 10.82 2.98 -0.96
N LEU A 275 11.10 1.84 -1.61
CA LEU A 275 10.42 0.59 -1.30
C LEU A 275 10.59 0.22 0.18
N ALA A 276 9.49 -0.01 0.86
CA ALA A 276 9.43 -0.48 2.24
C ALA A 276 9.54 -2.02 2.34
N GLU A 277 9.61 -2.70 1.21
CA GLU A 277 9.80 -4.15 1.11
C GLU A 277 10.67 -4.50 -0.11
N THR A 278 11.20 -5.73 -0.12
CA THR A 278 11.92 -6.25 -1.27
C THR A 278 10.92 -6.78 -2.31
N PHE A 279 11.05 -6.37 -3.57
CA PHE A 279 10.29 -6.94 -4.68
C PHE A 279 11.04 -8.14 -5.24
N PRO A 280 10.55 -9.36 -5.05
CA PRO A 280 11.17 -10.56 -5.63
C PRO A 280 10.92 -10.61 -7.15
N LYS A 281 11.73 -11.42 -7.84
CA LYS A 281 11.48 -11.73 -9.26
C LYS A 281 10.32 -12.70 -9.44
N SER A 282 10.13 -13.59 -8.47
CA SER A 282 9.04 -14.55 -8.45
C SER A 282 8.62 -14.85 -7.00
N LEU A 283 7.44 -15.44 -6.83
CA LEU A 283 6.95 -15.87 -5.52
C LEU A 283 7.86 -16.95 -4.90
N GLU A 284 8.44 -17.80 -5.74
CA GLU A 284 9.35 -18.89 -5.34
C GLU A 284 10.65 -18.38 -4.71
N ASP A 285 11.03 -17.12 -4.99
CA ASP A 285 12.21 -16.47 -4.40
C ASP A 285 11.97 -15.97 -2.98
N THR A 286 10.75 -16.07 -2.46
CA THR A 286 10.44 -15.60 -1.10
C THR A 286 10.79 -16.64 -0.04
N ALA A 287 11.15 -16.18 1.16
CA ALA A 287 11.45 -17.06 2.30
C ALA A 287 10.30 -18.00 2.69
N THR A 288 9.08 -17.67 2.29
CA THR A 288 7.84 -18.35 2.67
C THR A 288 7.13 -19.06 1.51
N ALA A 289 7.77 -19.16 0.33
CA ALA A 289 7.16 -19.72 -0.89
C ALA A 289 6.54 -21.12 -0.68
N ASP A 290 7.24 -22.01 0.01
CA ASP A 290 6.82 -23.40 0.24
C ASP A 290 6.03 -23.60 1.54
N ARG A 291 5.63 -22.53 2.21
CA ARG A 291 5.26 -22.58 3.64
C ARG A 291 3.88 -22.03 3.94
N ARG A 292 2.96 -22.28 3.05
CA ARG A 292 1.55 -22.01 3.35
C ARG A 292 1.11 -22.90 4.50
N GLY A 293 0.65 -22.28 5.60
CA GLY A 293 0.14 -23.00 6.75
C GLY A 293 -0.98 -23.98 6.33
N ASN A 294 -1.08 -25.09 7.04
CA ASN A 294 -2.13 -26.08 6.80
C ASN A 294 -3.46 -25.76 7.50
N GLY A 295 -3.61 -24.52 7.99
CA GLY A 295 -4.78 -24.04 8.73
C GLY A 295 -4.81 -24.43 10.21
N TYR A 296 -3.93 -25.34 10.66
CA TYR A 296 -3.86 -25.80 12.06
C TYR A 296 -2.55 -25.43 12.74
N SER A 297 -1.49 -25.27 11.98
CA SER A 297 -0.15 -25.01 12.51
C SER A 297 0.61 -24.11 11.55
N GLU A 298 1.15 -23.02 12.07
CA GLU A 298 2.05 -22.11 11.36
C GLU A 298 3.46 -22.30 11.86
N ARG A 299 4.44 -22.33 10.96
CA ARG A 299 5.87 -22.41 11.29
C ARG A 299 6.59 -21.23 10.64
N TYR A 300 7.53 -20.66 11.37
CA TYR A 300 8.38 -19.55 10.94
C TYR A 300 9.85 -20.02 10.80
N PRO A 301 10.16 -20.90 9.84
CA PRO A 301 11.49 -21.49 9.74
C PRO A 301 12.55 -20.52 9.21
N GLU A 302 12.13 -19.38 8.61
CA GLU A 302 12.98 -18.27 8.24
C GLU A 302 13.60 -17.59 9.48
N GLY A 303 12.99 -17.71 10.65
CA GLY A 303 13.47 -17.12 11.89
C GLY A 303 13.66 -15.61 11.78
N VAL A 304 14.90 -15.14 11.92
CA VAL A 304 15.25 -13.71 11.80
C VAL A 304 15.53 -13.25 10.36
N LEU A 305 15.54 -14.20 9.40
CA LEU A 305 15.81 -13.92 7.99
C LEU A 305 14.51 -13.48 7.28
N VAL A 306 13.99 -12.32 7.65
CA VAL A 306 12.76 -11.75 7.10
C VAL A 306 13.11 -10.65 6.09
N GLY A 307 12.35 -10.58 4.98
CA GLY A 307 12.50 -9.55 3.96
C GLY A 307 13.91 -9.53 3.36
N TYR A 308 14.52 -8.35 3.23
CA TYR A 308 15.83 -8.18 2.60
C TYR A 308 16.96 -9.05 3.21
N LYS A 309 16.87 -9.39 4.49
CA LYS A 309 17.86 -10.24 5.17
C LYS A 309 17.91 -11.65 4.56
N TYR A 310 16.77 -12.16 4.15
CA TYR A 310 16.69 -13.47 3.49
C TYR A 310 17.40 -13.44 2.13
N TYR A 311 17.15 -12.42 1.31
CA TYR A 311 17.74 -12.27 -0.01
C TYR A 311 19.26 -12.14 0.06
N GLU A 312 19.76 -11.33 0.99
CA GLU A 312 21.21 -11.18 1.21
C GLU A 312 21.86 -12.48 1.70
N TYR A 313 21.25 -13.16 2.66
CA TYR A 313 21.75 -14.43 3.19
C TYR A 313 21.75 -15.53 2.14
N SER A 314 20.71 -15.63 1.35
CA SER A 314 20.54 -16.67 0.33
C SER A 314 21.24 -16.36 -1.00
N GLY A 315 21.79 -15.16 -1.17
CA GLY A 315 22.41 -14.72 -2.42
C GLY A 315 21.43 -14.59 -3.59
N ILE A 316 20.13 -14.43 -3.32
CA ILE A 316 19.09 -14.26 -4.34
C ILE A 316 19.00 -12.79 -4.72
N ALA A 317 19.20 -12.49 -6.01
CA ALA A 317 19.03 -11.12 -6.51
C ALA A 317 17.55 -10.80 -6.72
N PRO A 318 16.96 -9.86 -5.98
CA PRO A 318 15.57 -9.44 -6.19
C PRO A 318 15.39 -8.66 -7.50
N ALA A 319 14.13 -8.41 -7.90
CA ALA A 319 13.81 -7.46 -8.95
C ALA A 319 14.17 -6.03 -8.49
N TYR A 320 13.66 -5.63 -7.32
CA TYR A 320 14.02 -4.36 -6.68
C TYR A 320 14.29 -4.58 -5.19
N PRO A 321 15.46 -4.17 -4.67
CA PRO A 321 15.79 -4.37 -3.26
C PRO A 321 14.99 -3.42 -2.35
N PHE A 322 14.87 -3.78 -1.08
CA PHE A 322 14.39 -2.88 -0.02
C PHE A 322 15.13 -1.53 -0.08
N GLY A 323 14.39 -0.44 0.03
CA GLY A 323 14.96 0.91 -0.03
C GLY A 323 15.23 1.44 -1.45
N TYR A 324 14.91 0.66 -2.49
CA TYR A 324 15.05 1.10 -3.87
C TYR A 324 14.05 2.19 -4.24
N GLY A 325 14.46 3.10 -5.12
CA GLY A 325 13.64 4.15 -5.71
C GLY A 325 14.51 5.16 -6.43
N LEU A 326 14.11 5.51 -7.65
CA LEU A 326 14.74 6.54 -8.46
C LEU A 326 14.19 7.93 -8.16
N SER A 327 14.86 8.96 -8.65
CA SER A 327 14.44 10.36 -8.57
C SER A 327 14.80 11.04 -9.89
N TYR A 328 14.15 12.16 -10.21
CA TYR A 328 14.51 12.98 -11.38
C TYR A 328 15.80 13.77 -11.16
N THR A 329 16.25 13.89 -9.91
CA THR A 329 17.45 14.64 -9.55
C THR A 329 18.49 13.74 -8.88
N CYS A 330 19.74 13.89 -9.29
CA CYS A 330 20.88 13.17 -8.73
C CYS A 330 21.44 13.92 -7.52
N LEU A 331 20.64 14.11 -6.45
CA LEU A 331 21.04 14.97 -5.32
C LEU A 331 21.97 14.31 -4.30
N LEU A 332 22.21 13.00 -4.36
CA LEU A 332 22.86 12.29 -3.26
C LEU A 332 24.39 12.11 -3.39
N TYR A 333 24.97 12.46 -4.53
CA TYR A 333 26.42 12.26 -4.73
C TYR A 333 27.29 13.50 -4.55
N THR A 334 26.68 14.63 -4.19
CA THR A 334 27.43 15.89 -3.94
C THR A 334 27.84 16.12 -2.49
N SER A 335 27.34 15.28 -1.56
CA SER A 335 27.76 15.35 -0.15
C SER A 335 28.32 13.99 0.26
N PRO A 336 29.63 13.87 0.55
CA PRO A 336 30.18 12.61 1.04
C PRO A 336 29.49 12.23 2.35
N SER A 337 28.98 10.98 2.40
CA SER A 337 28.41 10.43 3.64
C SER A 337 29.46 10.47 4.75
N PRO A 338 29.09 10.77 6.00
CA PRO A 338 30.00 10.63 7.14
C PRO A 338 30.67 9.25 7.23
N ARG A 339 30.07 8.21 6.64
CA ARG A 339 30.65 6.85 6.55
C ARG A 339 31.77 6.73 5.51
N ASP A 340 31.81 7.61 4.50
CA ASP A 340 32.86 7.58 3.46
C ASP A 340 34.18 8.16 3.95
N ARG A 341 34.18 8.79 5.13
CA ARG A 341 35.41 9.32 5.79
C ARG A 341 36.17 8.27 6.60
N THR A 342 35.68 7.06 6.70
CA THR A 342 36.25 5.97 7.51
C THR A 342 36.77 4.79 6.69
N ARG A 343 37.01 4.98 5.39
CA ARG A 343 37.73 4.03 4.53
C ARG A 343 39.06 4.57 4.11
#